data_b19db080c622431f4b9e448678eb18f7
#
_entry.id   b19db080c622431f4b9e448678eb18f7
#
_cell.length_a   1.000
_cell.length_b   1.000
_cell.length_c   1.000
_cell.angle_alpha   90.00
_cell.angle_beta   90.00
_cell.angle_gamma   90.00
#
_symmetry.space_group_name_H-M   'P 1'
#
loop_
_entity.id
_entity.type
_entity.pdbx_description
1 polymer ?
#
loop_
_entity_poly.entity_id
_entity_poly.type
_entity_poly.pdbx_seq_one_letter_code
_entity_poly.pdbx_strand_id
1 'polypeptide(L)'
;MKIVYLLACVLLLSSCASTPQSRQILATPPAFLPRAVELVDTPFYPQLEYQCGPAALATVLEFKGTNTSLEELSREIYIPARQGSLQIEMTATARRHGMLPYPLAPQLLDLFTEIAAGNPVLVFQNLSFQWFPQWHYAVVMGYDINKHEIILRSGTTRRWVTTFEVFERTWQRADFWALVIVPVGDIPKTAQPEPYLKTAFAFEETGHTELALTAYQSATRQWPDVADTWLALGNQDFQKQHLPEAINAFKTAASIEPASLISWNNLAYALHDAGCVTQAQQALQCGLKIAPADANIQDSLQELVTRPVSSKQVECLEIACY
;
A
#
# COMPACT_ATOMS: atom_id res chain seq x y z
N MET A 1 15.47 -34.85 -40.31
CA MET A 1 14.25 -34.10 -39.86
C MET A 1 13.71 -34.57 -38.50
N LYS A 2 13.49 -35.84 -38.23
CA LYS A 2 12.92 -36.33 -36.95
C LYS A 2 13.76 -35.98 -35.69
N ILE A 3 15.09 -35.96 -35.78
CA ILE A 3 16.01 -35.61 -34.68
C ILE A 3 15.95 -34.12 -34.31
N VAL A 4 15.77 -33.25 -35.31
CA VAL A 4 15.65 -31.80 -35.08
C VAL A 4 14.36 -31.45 -34.36
N TYR A 5 13.25 -32.13 -34.63
CA TYR A 5 11.99 -31.99 -33.92
C TYR A 5 12.08 -32.49 -32.47
N LEU A 6 12.84 -33.57 -32.23
CA LEU A 6 13.04 -34.09 -30.87
C LEU A 6 13.87 -33.10 -30.00
N LEU A 7 14.93 -32.51 -30.58
CA LEU A 7 15.72 -31.48 -29.89
C LEU A 7 14.91 -30.19 -29.62
N ALA A 8 14.07 -29.76 -30.56
CA ALA A 8 13.20 -28.60 -30.38
C ALA A 8 12.15 -28.85 -29.29
N CYS A 9 11.56 -30.03 -29.19
CA CYS A 9 10.64 -30.39 -28.12
C CYS A 9 11.31 -30.45 -26.75
N VAL A 10 12.57 -30.89 -26.64
CA VAL A 10 13.32 -30.91 -25.37
C VAL A 10 13.67 -29.51 -24.89
N LEU A 11 13.97 -28.57 -25.82
CA LEU A 11 14.24 -27.17 -25.48
C LEU A 11 12.99 -26.40 -25.03
N LEU A 12 11.79 -26.82 -25.46
CA LEU A 12 10.53 -26.22 -25.03
C LEU A 12 10.08 -26.69 -23.63
N LEU A 13 10.59 -27.81 -23.14
CA LEU A 13 10.30 -28.34 -21.81
C LEU A 13 11.12 -27.68 -20.70
N SER A 14 12.18 -26.93 -21.01
CA SER A 14 13.00 -26.23 -20.03
C SER A 14 12.42 -24.86 -19.58
N SER A 15 11.25 -24.47 -20.07
CA SER A 15 10.49 -23.30 -19.56
C SER A 15 9.76 -23.57 -18.24
N CYS A 16 10.10 -24.64 -17.52
CA CYS A 16 9.54 -24.91 -16.20
C CYS A 16 9.96 -23.81 -15.20
N ALA A 17 8.98 -23.04 -14.81
CA ALA A 17 8.92 -22.10 -13.66
C ALA A 17 10.25 -21.92 -12.92
N SER A 18 11.08 -21.00 -13.44
CA SER A 18 12.34 -20.62 -12.78
C SER A 18 12.00 -19.90 -11.48
N THR A 19 12.82 -20.10 -10.45
CA THR A 19 12.73 -19.42 -9.15
C THR A 19 13.93 -18.47 -9.01
N PRO A 20 13.94 -17.35 -9.75
CA PRO A 20 15.09 -16.45 -9.81
C PRO A 20 15.33 -15.76 -8.47
N GLN A 21 14.28 -15.42 -7.74
CA GLN A 21 14.38 -14.69 -6.47
C GLN A 21 14.97 -15.59 -5.37
N SER A 22 14.50 -16.84 -5.27
CA SER A 22 15.07 -17.84 -4.36
C SER A 22 16.56 -18.04 -4.63
N ARG A 23 16.93 -18.23 -5.90
CA ARG A 23 18.33 -18.41 -6.31
C ARG A 23 19.19 -17.20 -5.97
N GLN A 24 18.67 -15.99 -6.19
CA GLN A 24 19.39 -14.74 -5.86
C GLN A 24 19.65 -14.62 -4.35
N ILE A 25 18.62 -14.85 -3.51
CA ILE A 25 18.76 -14.77 -2.06
C ILE A 25 19.75 -15.81 -1.55
N LEU A 26 19.74 -17.02 -2.12
CA LEU A 26 20.66 -18.09 -1.70
C LEU A 26 22.10 -17.84 -2.16
N ALA A 27 22.29 -17.29 -3.36
CA ALA A 27 23.61 -16.94 -3.89
C ALA A 27 24.24 -15.75 -3.17
N THR A 28 23.42 -14.76 -2.81
CA THR A 28 23.87 -13.53 -2.14
C THR A 28 22.87 -13.17 -1.04
N PRO A 29 22.96 -13.84 0.12
CA PRO A 29 22.04 -13.58 1.22
C PRO A 29 22.18 -12.13 1.71
N PRO A 30 21.05 -11.39 1.87
CA PRO A 30 21.09 -9.99 2.26
C PRO A 30 21.71 -9.83 3.65
N ALA A 31 22.75 -9.00 3.74
CA ALA A 31 23.51 -8.82 5.00
C ALA A 31 22.70 -8.05 6.07
N PHE A 32 21.70 -7.27 5.64
CA PHE A 32 20.88 -6.47 6.55
C PHE A 32 19.71 -7.24 7.17
N LEU A 33 19.43 -8.48 6.71
CA LEU A 33 18.39 -9.32 7.27
C LEU A 33 18.95 -10.35 8.26
N PRO A 34 18.25 -10.65 9.36
CA PRO A 34 18.51 -11.83 10.18
C PRO A 34 18.47 -13.12 9.33
N ARG A 35 19.31 -14.10 9.67
CA ARG A 35 19.34 -15.39 8.95
C ARG A 35 18.08 -16.23 9.12
N ALA A 36 17.39 -16.05 10.22
CA ALA A 36 16.10 -16.69 10.47
C ALA A 36 15.24 -15.79 11.36
N VAL A 37 13.95 -15.76 11.05
CA VAL A 37 12.92 -15.07 11.84
C VAL A 37 11.67 -15.96 11.85
N GLU A 38 11.04 -16.09 13.02
CA GLU A 38 9.74 -16.73 13.15
C GLU A 38 8.88 -15.95 14.15
N LEU A 39 7.74 -15.45 13.69
CA LEU A 39 6.75 -14.74 14.50
C LEU A 39 5.84 -15.77 15.18
N VAL A 40 6.36 -16.41 16.23
CA VAL A 40 5.75 -17.59 16.87
C VAL A 40 4.38 -17.31 17.48
N ASP A 41 4.14 -16.06 17.90
CA ASP A 41 2.88 -15.61 18.49
C ASP A 41 1.77 -15.35 17.46
N THR A 42 2.07 -15.53 16.16
CA THR A 42 1.07 -15.41 15.10
C THR A 42 -0.06 -16.41 15.36
N PRO A 43 -1.31 -15.94 15.51
CA PRO A 43 -2.47 -16.79 15.74
C PRO A 43 -2.65 -17.86 14.67
N PHE A 44 -3.42 -18.90 14.99
CA PHE A 44 -3.72 -19.95 14.04
C PHE A 44 -5.20 -20.32 14.09
N TYR A 45 -5.83 -20.13 12.95
CA TYR A 45 -7.21 -20.58 12.70
C TYR A 45 -7.17 -21.78 11.73
N PRO A 46 -7.49 -22.99 12.19
CA PRO A 46 -7.60 -24.14 11.29
C PRO A 46 -8.61 -23.86 10.19
N GLN A 47 -8.21 -24.03 8.95
CA GLN A 47 -9.04 -23.72 7.80
C GLN A 47 -9.95 -24.91 7.49
N LEU A 48 -11.24 -24.71 7.69
CA LEU A 48 -12.24 -25.62 7.15
C LEU A 48 -12.32 -25.47 5.62
N GLU A 49 -13.01 -26.37 4.96
CA GLU A 49 -13.15 -26.35 3.51
C GLU A 49 -13.64 -24.97 3.02
N TYR A 50 -12.95 -24.37 2.04
CA TYR A 50 -13.20 -23.05 1.44
C TYR A 50 -13.06 -21.81 2.35
N GLN A 51 -12.58 -21.96 3.59
CA GLN A 51 -12.43 -20.85 4.55
C GLN A 51 -10.99 -20.31 4.66
N CYS A 52 -10.13 -20.58 3.68
CA CYS A 52 -8.74 -20.12 3.73
C CYS A 52 -8.63 -18.58 3.79
N GLY A 53 -9.49 -17.84 3.08
CA GLY A 53 -9.53 -16.36 3.11
C GLY A 53 -9.84 -15.81 4.50
N PRO A 54 -11.03 -16.10 5.06
CA PRO A 54 -11.41 -15.65 6.41
C PRO A 54 -10.37 -16.01 7.49
N ALA A 55 -9.87 -17.25 7.49
CA ALA A 55 -8.91 -17.73 8.48
C ALA A 55 -7.55 -17.00 8.36
N ALA A 56 -7.06 -16.79 7.14
CA ALA A 56 -5.82 -16.07 6.92
C ALA A 56 -5.94 -14.58 7.30
N LEU A 57 -7.07 -13.95 7.00
CA LEU A 57 -7.32 -12.57 7.40
C LEU A 57 -7.46 -12.43 8.93
N ALA A 58 -8.21 -13.33 9.58
CA ALA A 58 -8.33 -13.39 11.04
C ALA A 58 -6.97 -13.49 11.72
N THR A 59 -6.11 -14.38 11.20
CA THR A 59 -4.74 -14.56 11.69
C THR A 59 -3.96 -13.24 11.74
N VAL A 60 -4.02 -12.44 10.66
CA VAL A 60 -3.25 -11.18 10.60
C VAL A 60 -3.91 -10.08 11.42
N LEU A 61 -5.24 -9.95 11.36
CA LEU A 61 -5.97 -8.93 12.12
C LEU A 61 -5.80 -9.12 13.62
N GLU A 62 -5.95 -10.35 14.13
CA GLU A 62 -5.75 -10.64 15.56
C GLU A 62 -4.27 -10.40 15.98
N PHE A 63 -3.30 -10.82 15.15
CA PHE A 63 -1.89 -10.54 15.42
C PHE A 63 -1.61 -9.04 15.58
N LYS A 64 -2.34 -8.19 14.85
CA LYS A 64 -2.25 -6.73 14.94
C LYS A 64 -3.20 -6.11 15.99
N GLY A 65 -3.81 -6.92 16.82
CA GLY A 65 -4.63 -6.49 17.97
C GLY A 65 -6.07 -6.12 17.64
N THR A 66 -6.55 -6.43 16.42
CA THR A 66 -7.94 -6.21 16.07
C THR A 66 -8.81 -7.31 16.68
N ASN A 67 -9.82 -6.91 17.45
CA ASN A 67 -10.79 -7.85 18.01
C ASN A 67 -11.85 -8.19 16.95
N THR A 68 -11.73 -9.35 16.32
CA THR A 68 -12.67 -9.88 15.34
C THR A 68 -12.72 -11.40 15.45
N SER A 69 -13.79 -12.01 14.96
CA SER A 69 -13.94 -13.47 14.97
C SER A 69 -13.86 -14.05 13.55
N LEU A 70 -13.42 -15.31 13.46
CA LEU A 70 -13.44 -16.05 12.20
C LEU A 70 -14.85 -16.12 11.59
N GLU A 71 -15.88 -16.25 12.43
CA GLU A 71 -17.28 -16.31 11.99
C GLU A 71 -17.74 -14.98 11.37
N GLU A 72 -17.37 -13.84 11.99
CA GLU A 72 -17.66 -12.52 11.47
C GLU A 72 -16.99 -12.30 10.11
N LEU A 73 -15.69 -12.55 10.00
CA LEU A 73 -14.96 -12.44 8.75
C LEU A 73 -15.48 -13.41 7.67
N SER A 74 -15.91 -14.62 8.05
CA SER A 74 -16.52 -15.54 7.10
C SER A 74 -17.82 -15.00 6.50
N ARG A 75 -18.63 -14.31 7.30
CA ARG A 75 -19.85 -13.64 6.79
C ARG A 75 -19.54 -12.47 5.86
N GLU A 76 -18.43 -11.78 6.11
CA GLU A 76 -18.04 -10.61 5.32
C GLU A 76 -17.43 -10.95 3.96
N ILE A 77 -16.57 -11.98 3.90
CA ILE A 77 -15.70 -12.19 2.71
C ILE A 77 -15.87 -13.56 2.04
N TYR A 78 -16.59 -14.52 2.64
CA TYR A 78 -16.83 -15.78 1.98
C TYR A 78 -17.94 -15.67 0.95
N ILE A 79 -17.64 -16.06 -0.29
CA ILE A 79 -18.59 -16.04 -1.41
C ILE A 79 -18.99 -17.49 -1.76
N PRO A 80 -20.20 -17.97 -1.36
CA PRO A 80 -20.60 -19.36 -1.56
C PRO A 80 -20.53 -19.82 -3.02
N ALA A 81 -20.98 -18.98 -3.97
CA ALA A 81 -20.97 -19.31 -5.39
C ALA A 81 -19.55 -19.49 -5.98
N ARG A 82 -18.51 -18.99 -5.29
CA ARG A 82 -17.10 -19.12 -5.68
C ARG A 82 -16.32 -20.08 -4.81
N GLN A 83 -16.94 -20.59 -3.76
CA GLN A 83 -16.29 -21.46 -2.76
C GLN A 83 -14.97 -20.84 -2.26
N GLY A 84 -14.98 -19.53 -1.95
CA GLY A 84 -13.78 -18.80 -1.55
C GLY A 84 -13.99 -17.32 -1.37
N SER A 85 -12.89 -16.58 -1.23
CA SER A 85 -12.86 -15.12 -1.06
C SER A 85 -12.08 -14.46 -2.19
N LEU A 86 -12.44 -13.23 -2.54
CA LEU A 86 -11.69 -12.43 -3.52
C LEU A 86 -10.64 -11.56 -2.81
N GLN A 87 -9.54 -11.30 -3.49
CA GLN A 87 -8.45 -10.43 -3.01
C GLN A 87 -8.95 -9.02 -2.69
N ILE A 88 -9.87 -8.49 -3.50
CA ILE A 88 -10.46 -7.17 -3.28
C ILE A 88 -11.28 -7.12 -1.98
N GLU A 89 -12.01 -8.21 -1.65
CA GLU A 89 -12.77 -8.32 -0.40
C GLU A 89 -11.83 -8.41 0.81
N MET A 90 -10.71 -9.14 0.69
CA MET A 90 -9.70 -9.21 1.74
C MET A 90 -9.16 -7.80 2.07
N THR A 91 -8.83 -7.03 1.03
CA THR A 91 -8.32 -5.66 1.14
C THR A 91 -9.39 -4.71 1.72
N ALA A 92 -10.63 -4.79 1.22
CA ALA A 92 -11.73 -3.94 1.68
C ALA A 92 -12.10 -4.23 3.14
N THR A 93 -12.11 -5.51 3.53
CA THR A 93 -12.43 -5.91 4.91
C THR A 93 -11.35 -5.45 5.88
N ALA A 94 -10.06 -5.59 5.55
CA ALA A 94 -9.00 -5.05 6.40
C ALA A 94 -9.20 -3.54 6.67
N ARG A 95 -9.61 -2.75 5.64
CA ARG A 95 -9.94 -1.33 5.82
C ARG A 95 -11.17 -1.11 6.71
N ARG A 96 -12.24 -1.88 6.54
CA ARG A 96 -13.44 -1.78 7.40
C ARG A 96 -13.11 -2.02 8.88
N HIS A 97 -12.11 -2.86 9.15
CA HIS A 97 -11.58 -3.10 10.49
C HIS A 97 -10.52 -2.07 10.92
N GLY A 98 -10.39 -0.93 10.22
CA GLY A 98 -9.49 0.17 10.61
C GLY A 98 -8.01 -0.11 10.38
N MET A 99 -7.68 -1.10 9.55
CA MET A 99 -6.30 -1.48 9.24
C MET A 99 -5.90 -1.00 7.84
N LEU A 100 -4.63 -0.69 7.65
CA LEU A 100 -4.05 -0.31 6.36
C LEU A 100 -3.50 -1.54 5.65
N PRO A 101 -4.18 -2.02 4.57
CA PRO A 101 -3.73 -3.16 3.78
C PRO A 101 -2.79 -2.71 2.67
N TYR A 102 -1.49 -2.70 2.95
CA TYR A 102 -0.47 -2.29 2.00
C TYR A 102 -0.14 -3.44 1.01
N PRO A 103 -0.27 -3.24 -0.31
CA PRO A 103 0.13 -4.23 -1.30
C PRO A 103 1.66 -4.37 -1.33
N LEU A 104 2.14 -5.57 -1.06
CA LEU A 104 3.57 -5.85 -1.09
C LEU A 104 4.05 -5.92 -2.54
N ALA A 105 5.24 -5.37 -2.82
CA ALA A 105 5.88 -5.56 -4.12
C ALA A 105 6.18 -7.06 -4.37
N PRO A 106 6.20 -7.53 -5.64
CA PRO A 106 6.34 -8.93 -5.98
C PRO A 106 7.79 -9.45 -5.78
N GLN A 107 8.36 -9.16 -4.59
CA GLN A 107 9.74 -9.46 -4.25
C GLN A 107 9.82 -10.31 -2.98
N LEU A 108 10.50 -11.45 -3.06
CA LEU A 108 10.72 -12.33 -1.90
C LEU A 108 11.56 -11.61 -0.81
N LEU A 109 12.45 -10.71 -1.23
CA LEU A 109 13.23 -9.88 -0.31
C LEU A 109 12.36 -8.94 0.51
N ASP A 110 11.34 -8.33 -0.08
CA ASP A 110 10.41 -7.45 0.62
C ASP A 110 9.55 -8.22 1.60
N LEU A 111 9.11 -9.42 1.23
CA LEU A 111 8.40 -10.33 2.13
C LEU A 111 9.27 -10.65 3.36
N PHE A 112 10.55 -10.99 3.19
CA PHE A 112 11.45 -11.26 4.30
C PHE A 112 11.72 -10.01 5.14
N THR A 113 11.79 -8.84 4.50
CA THR A 113 11.98 -7.56 5.19
C THR A 113 10.80 -7.24 6.10
N GLU A 114 9.57 -7.48 5.65
CA GLU A 114 8.38 -7.30 6.48
C GLU A 114 8.32 -8.30 7.65
N ILE A 115 8.62 -9.57 7.40
CA ILE A 115 8.70 -10.58 8.46
C ILE A 115 9.77 -10.20 9.50
N ALA A 116 10.93 -9.72 9.06
CA ALA A 116 12.01 -9.26 9.97
C ALA A 116 11.59 -8.01 10.75
N ALA A 117 10.70 -7.20 10.21
CA ALA A 117 10.11 -6.04 10.88
C ALA A 117 8.93 -6.40 11.83
N GLY A 118 8.57 -7.68 11.97
CA GLY A 118 7.48 -8.13 12.83
C GLY A 118 6.09 -8.08 12.18
N ASN A 119 6.03 -8.06 10.84
CA ASN A 119 4.80 -8.05 10.09
C ASN A 119 4.57 -9.41 9.41
N PRO A 120 3.61 -10.24 9.87
CA PRO A 120 3.19 -11.41 9.12
C PRO A 120 2.53 -10.97 7.80
N VAL A 121 2.79 -11.71 6.73
CA VAL A 121 2.35 -11.35 5.37
C VAL A 121 1.25 -12.28 4.90
N LEU A 122 0.10 -11.71 4.57
CA LEU A 122 -1.00 -12.42 3.92
C LEU A 122 -0.66 -12.63 2.45
N VAL A 123 -0.65 -13.88 2.00
CA VAL A 123 -0.29 -14.25 0.61
C VAL A 123 -1.40 -15.04 -0.06
N PHE A 124 -1.46 -14.91 -1.38
CA PHE A 124 -2.32 -15.74 -2.23
C PHE A 124 -1.45 -16.63 -3.12
N GLN A 125 -1.80 -17.89 -3.23
CA GLN A 125 -1.03 -18.92 -3.93
C GLN A 125 -1.91 -19.73 -4.85
N ASN A 126 -1.33 -20.27 -5.93
CA ASN A 126 -1.91 -21.39 -6.68
C ASN A 126 -1.08 -22.65 -6.38
N LEU A 127 -1.63 -23.52 -5.58
CA LEU A 127 -0.95 -24.75 -5.12
C LEU A 127 -0.87 -25.85 -6.20
N SER A 128 -1.56 -25.66 -7.36
CA SER A 128 -1.60 -26.62 -8.44
C SER A 128 -1.08 -26.01 -9.77
N PHE A 129 -1.50 -26.50 -10.91
CA PHE A 129 -1.08 -26.03 -12.23
C PHE A 129 -1.88 -24.79 -12.66
N GLN A 130 -1.34 -23.98 -13.59
CA GLN A 130 -2.07 -22.82 -14.13
C GLN A 130 -3.37 -23.19 -14.85
N TRP A 131 -3.38 -24.32 -15.55
CA TRP A 131 -4.56 -24.82 -16.28
C TRP A 131 -5.57 -25.56 -15.40
N PHE A 132 -5.23 -25.88 -14.13
CA PHE A 132 -6.11 -26.44 -13.12
C PHE A 132 -5.76 -25.85 -11.76
N PRO A 133 -6.12 -24.58 -11.50
CA PRO A 133 -5.67 -23.85 -10.32
C PRO A 133 -6.33 -24.35 -9.03
N GLN A 134 -5.54 -24.41 -7.97
CA GLN A 134 -6.00 -24.57 -6.60
C GLN A 134 -5.60 -23.34 -5.80
N TRP A 135 -6.52 -22.40 -5.71
CA TRP A 135 -6.30 -21.13 -5.05
C TRP A 135 -6.30 -21.27 -3.51
N HIS A 136 -5.36 -20.58 -2.88
CA HIS A 136 -5.17 -20.71 -1.43
C HIS A 136 -4.62 -19.44 -0.81
N TYR A 137 -5.21 -19.03 0.30
CA TYR A 137 -4.66 -17.99 1.16
C TYR A 137 -3.89 -18.61 2.31
N ALA A 138 -2.72 -18.04 2.61
CA ALA A 138 -1.90 -18.40 3.75
C ALA A 138 -1.27 -17.15 4.37
N VAL A 139 -0.69 -17.30 5.56
CA VAL A 139 0.06 -16.24 6.22
C VAL A 139 1.49 -16.68 6.41
N VAL A 140 2.42 -15.99 5.74
CA VAL A 140 3.84 -16.17 6.00
C VAL A 140 4.17 -15.51 7.33
N MET A 141 4.76 -16.27 8.23
CA MET A 141 5.12 -15.82 9.58
C MET A 141 6.59 -16.01 9.91
N GLY A 142 7.37 -16.55 8.97
CA GLY A 142 8.79 -16.77 9.20
C GLY A 142 9.54 -17.25 7.96
N TYR A 143 10.86 -17.17 8.06
CA TYR A 143 11.82 -17.72 7.10
C TYR A 143 13.09 -18.17 7.80
N ASP A 144 13.82 -19.10 7.18
CA ASP A 144 15.18 -19.49 7.55
C ASP A 144 16.05 -19.56 6.28
N ILE A 145 16.95 -18.60 6.12
CA ILE A 145 17.84 -18.51 4.94
C ILE A 145 18.82 -19.68 4.91
N ASN A 146 19.29 -20.15 6.08
CA ASN A 146 20.28 -21.23 6.12
C ASN A 146 19.66 -22.58 5.77
N LYS A 147 18.37 -22.77 6.07
CA LYS A 147 17.63 -23.99 5.74
C LYS A 147 16.86 -23.89 4.44
N HIS A 148 16.81 -22.68 3.82
CA HIS A 148 16.02 -22.38 2.63
C HIS A 148 14.51 -22.58 2.84
N GLU A 149 14.01 -22.25 4.03
CA GLU A 149 12.65 -22.53 4.46
C GLU A 149 11.82 -21.26 4.63
N ILE A 150 10.55 -21.35 4.21
CA ILE A 150 9.47 -20.41 4.56
C ILE A 150 8.50 -21.09 5.51
N ILE A 151 8.05 -20.36 6.52
CA ILE A 151 7.17 -20.86 7.58
C ILE A 151 5.84 -20.12 7.50
N LEU A 152 4.74 -20.88 7.43
CA LEU A 152 3.40 -20.34 7.23
C LEU A 152 2.37 -20.89 8.25
N ARG A 153 1.31 -20.11 8.44
CA ARG A 153 0.00 -20.61 8.87
C ARG A 153 -0.78 -20.97 7.61
N SER A 154 -1.11 -22.25 7.41
CA SER A 154 -1.71 -22.71 6.16
C SER A 154 -2.57 -23.95 6.35
N GLY A 155 -3.77 -23.93 5.82
CA GLY A 155 -4.69 -25.08 5.87
C GLY A 155 -5.00 -25.49 7.31
N THR A 156 -4.85 -26.78 7.58
CA THR A 156 -5.02 -27.35 8.93
C THR A 156 -3.68 -27.44 9.69
N THR A 157 -2.59 -26.92 9.12
CA THR A 157 -1.24 -27.04 9.69
C THR A 157 -0.80 -25.73 10.30
N ARG A 158 -0.70 -25.72 11.64
CA ARG A 158 -0.29 -24.53 12.41
C ARG A 158 1.09 -23.99 12.01
N ARG A 159 2.02 -24.87 11.66
CA ARG A 159 3.37 -24.52 11.24
C ARG A 159 3.73 -25.32 10.00
N TRP A 160 3.31 -24.79 8.85
CA TRP A 160 3.66 -25.37 7.55
C TRP A 160 5.03 -24.85 7.12
N VAL A 161 5.94 -25.75 6.77
CA VAL A 161 7.29 -25.42 6.29
C VAL A 161 7.41 -25.87 4.83
N THR A 162 7.90 -24.98 3.97
CA THR A 162 8.16 -25.26 2.56
C THR A 162 9.48 -24.62 2.14
N THR A 163 10.06 -25.08 1.01
CA THR A 163 11.29 -24.45 0.50
C THR A 163 10.98 -23.12 -0.21
N PHE A 164 12.00 -22.26 -0.33
CA PHE A 164 11.90 -21.00 -1.06
C PHE A 164 11.39 -21.21 -2.48
N GLU A 165 11.92 -22.23 -3.19
CA GLU A 165 11.56 -22.48 -4.57
C GLU A 165 10.12 -22.98 -4.75
N VAL A 166 9.62 -23.78 -3.83
CA VAL A 166 8.22 -24.23 -3.86
C VAL A 166 7.29 -23.06 -3.59
N PHE A 167 7.60 -22.26 -2.59
CA PHE A 167 6.83 -21.08 -2.24
C PHE A 167 6.83 -20.07 -3.40
N GLU A 168 8.00 -19.70 -3.95
CA GLU A 168 8.10 -18.74 -5.04
C GLU A 168 7.25 -19.19 -6.24
N ARG A 169 7.31 -20.47 -6.63
CA ARG A 169 6.48 -21.00 -7.74
C ARG A 169 4.98 -20.92 -7.49
N THR A 170 4.53 -21.25 -6.28
CA THR A 170 3.10 -21.19 -5.94
C THR A 170 2.60 -19.75 -5.85
N TRP A 171 3.42 -18.86 -5.33
CA TRP A 171 3.14 -17.44 -5.21
C TRP A 171 3.19 -16.74 -6.59
N GLN A 172 4.18 -17.05 -7.41
CA GLN A 172 4.28 -16.55 -8.79
C GLN A 172 3.05 -16.89 -9.63
N ARG A 173 2.49 -18.10 -9.48
CA ARG A 173 1.26 -18.50 -10.18
C ARG A 173 0.02 -17.73 -9.75
N ALA A 174 0.09 -16.98 -8.68
CA ALA A 174 -0.92 -16.06 -8.18
C ALA A 174 -0.48 -14.59 -8.32
N ASP A 175 0.34 -14.28 -9.33
CA ASP A 175 0.86 -12.95 -9.65
C ASP A 175 1.55 -12.26 -8.45
N PHE A 176 2.17 -13.06 -7.57
CA PHE A 176 2.84 -12.60 -6.36
C PHE A 176 1.97 -11.75 -5.45
N TRP A 177 0.65 -11.97 -5.44
CA TRP A 177 -0.23 -11.19 -4.61
C TRP A 177 0.05 -11.39 -3.11
N ALA A 178 0.25 -10.27 -2.41
CA ALA A 178 0.45 -10.27 -0.96
C ALA A 178 0.02 -8.92 -0.36
N LEU A 179 -0.39 -8.97 0.92
CA LEU A 179 -0.69 -7.80 1.73
C LEU A 179 0.10 -7.83 3.04
N VAL A 180 0.66 -6.68 3.37
CA VAL A 180 1.07 -6.33 4.73
C VAL A 180 -0.05 -5.51 5.34
N ILE A 181 -0.62 -6.00 6.44
CA ILE A 181 -1.74 -5.32 7.11
C ILE A 181 -1.21 -4.77 8.43
N VAL A 182 -1.29 -3.44 8.59
CA VAL A 182 -0.81 -2.73 9.78
C VAL A 182 -1.88 -1.78 10.31
N PRO A 183 -1.82 -1.38 11.60
CA PRO A 183 -2.65 -0.29 12.11
C PRO A 183 -2.48 0.98 11.26
N VAL A 184 -3.56 1.75 11.07
CA VAL A 184 -3.45 3.05 10.40
C VAL A 184 -2.59 3.97 11.27
N GLY A 185 -1.57 4.56 10.65
CA GLY A 185 -0.55 5.34 11.35
C GLY A 185 0.82 4.68 11.35
N ASP A 186 0.85 3.34 11.22
CA ASP A 186 2.09 2.60 11.00
C ASP A 186 2.46 2.57 9.51
N ILE A 187 3.76 2.52 9.24
CA ILE A 187 4.30 2.42 7.88
C ILE A 187 4.96 1.06 7.72
N PRO A 188 4.53 0.21 6.77
CA PRO A 188 5.24 -1.01 6.44
C PRO A 188 6.70 -0.74 6.09
N LYS A 189 7.60 -1.64 6.46
CA LYS A 189 9.05 -1.44 6.32
C LYS A 189 9.49 -1.26 4.86
N THR A 190 8.78 -1.90 3.95
CA THR A 190 9.03 -1.84 2.49
C THR A 190 8.19 -0.79 1.78
N ALA A 191 7.38 -0.01 2.53
CA ALA A 191 6.47 0.94 1.92
C ALA A 191 7.20 2.01 1.11
N GLN A 192 6.60 2.33 -0.04
CA GLN A 192 7.01 3.42 -0.92
C GLN A 192 5.92 4.50 -0.90
N PRO A 193 6.26 5.79 -1.13
CA PRO A 193 5.31 6.90 -1.04
C PRO A 193 4.04 6.69 -1.86
N GLU A 194 4.16 6.47 -3.18
CA GLU A 194 3.02 6.36 -4.09
C GLU A 194 2.06 5.20 -3.73
N PRO A 195 2.50 3.92 -3.59
CA PRO A 195 1.61 2.84 -3.19
C PRO A 195 0.97 3.05 -1.81
N TYR A 196 1.69 3.68 -0.87
CA TYR A 196 1.15 4.00 0.45
C TYR A 196 0.04 5.06 0.36
N LEU A 197 0.28 6.16 -0.36
CA LEU A 197 -0.71 7.21 -0.58
C LEU A 197 -1.96 6.68 -1.29
N LYS A 198 -1.80 5.81 -2.28
CA LYS A 198 -2.92 5.13 -2.93
C LYS A 198 -3.75 4.29 -1.95
N THR A 199 -3.08 3.60 -1.03
CA THR A 199 -3.77 2.82 0.01
C THR A 199 -4.48 3.73 1.01
N ALA A 200 -3.87 4.85 1.39
CA ALA A 200 -4.47 5.87 2.26
C ALA A 200 -5.69 6.54 1.59
N PHE A 201 -5.59 6.88 0.31
CA PHE A 201 -6.69 7.47 -0.47
C PHE A 201 -7.94 6.57 -0.52
N ALA A 202 -7.76 5.25 -0.52
CA ALA A 202 -8.89 4.34 -0.48
C ALA A 202 -9.71 4.41 0.81
N PHE A 203 -9.17 4.92 1.92
CA PHE A 203 -9.96 5.27 3.11
C PHE A 203 -10.83 6.51 2.86
N GLU A 204 -10.28 7.51 2.17
CA GLU A 204 -11.00 8.73 1.80
C GLU A 204 -12.19 8.38 0.88
N GLU A 205 -11.98 7.60 -0.18
CA GLU A 205 -13.02 7.14 -1.12
C GLU A 205 -14.15 6.36 -0.43
N THR A 206 -13.86 5.70 0.69
CA THR A 206 -14.83 4.90 1.46
C THR A 206 -15.41 5.64 2.67
N GLY A 207 -15.14 6.95 2.79
CA GLY A 207 -15.70 7.81 3.84
C GLY A 207 -15.00 7.71 5.20
N HIS A 208 -13.87 7.00 5.30
CA HIS A 208 -13.07 6.88 6.52
C HIS A 208 -12.03 8.01 6.60
N THR A 209 -12.47 9.26 6.52
CA THR A 209 -11.62 10.44 6.35
C THR A 209 -10.63 10.66 7.49
N GLU A 210 -10.96 10.29 8.73
CA GLU A 210 -10.04 10.39 9.88
C GLU A 210 -8.87 9.38 9.76
N LEU A 211 -9.15 8.18 9.25
CA LEU A 211 -8.10 7.20 8.99
C LEU A 211 -7.21 7.64 7.84
N ALA A 212 -7.79 8.22 6.77
CA ALA A 212 -7.02 8.82 5.68
C ALA A 212 -6.10 9.92 6.19
N LEU A 213 -6.62 10.85 7.01
CA LEU A 213 -5.83 11.93 7.60
C LEU A 213 -4.66 11.39 8.43
N THR A 214 -4.91 10.40 9.29
CA THR A 214 -3.86 9.74 10.09
C THR A 214 -2.78 9.11 9.21
N ALA A 215 -3.18 8.43 8.12
CA ALA A 215 -2.24 7.85 7.17
C ALA A 215 -1.41 8.90 6.44
N TYR A 216 -2.01 10.01 5.97
CA TYR A 216 -1.30 11.11 5.32
C TYR A 216 -0.32 11.82 6.26
N GLN A 217 -0.70 12.04 7.52
CA GLN A 217 0.20 12.56 8.54
C GLN A 217 1.40 11.64 8.78
N SER A 218 1.20 10.33 8.73
CA SER A 218 2.30 9.36 8.85
C SER A 218 3.19 9.39 7.61
N ALA A 219 2.61 9.54 6.42
CA ALA A 219 3.35 9.67 5.17
C ALA A 219 4.27 10.91 5.17
N THR A 220 3.80 12.07 5.63
CA THR A 220 4.64 13.30 5.70
C THR A 220 5.79 13.16 6.69
N ARG A 221 5.60 12.41 7.79
CA ARG A 221 6.68 12.12 8.74
C ARG A 221 7.72 11.16 8.17
N GLN A 222 7.27 10.15 7.41
CA GLN A 222 8.14 9.13 6.82
C GLN A 222 8.91 9.64 5.60
N TRP A 223 8.25 10.44 4.77
CA TRP A 223 8.79 10.97 3.51
C TRP A 223 8.62 12.49 3.44
N PRO A 224 9.31 13.24 4.33
CA PRO A 224 9.15 14.70 4.42
C PRO A 224 9.57 15.46 3.16
N ASP A 225 10.43 14.84 2.33
CA ASP A 225 10.97 15.42 1.09
C ASP A 225 10.17 15.01 -0.17
N VAL A 226 9.01 14.38 -0.02
CA VAL A 226 8.13 13.97 -1.12
C VAL A 226 6.91 14.89 -1.15
N ALA A 227 6.80 15.72 -2.20
CA ALA A 227 5.73 16.73 -2.32
C ALA A 227 4.33 16.14 -2.29
N ASP A 228 4.12 14.97 -2.89
CA ASP A 228 2.82 14.29 -2.96
C ASP A 228 2.26 13.93 -1.57
N THR A 229 3.12 13.66 -0.58
CA THR A 229 2.66 13.37 0.79
C THR A 229 2.01 14.60 1.43
N TRP A 230 2.60 15.77 1.19
CA TRP A 230 2.09 17.06 1.66
C TRP A 230 0.87 17.51 0.87
N LEU A 231 0.83 17.25 -0.44
CA LEU A 231 -0.36 17.51 -1.27
C LEU A 231 -1.56 16.71 -0.77
N ALA A 232 -1.37 15.42 -0.51
CA ALA A 232 -2.44 14.56 -0.02
C ALA A 232 -2.95 15.01 1.37
N LEU A 233 -2.03 15.34 2.29
CA LEU A 233 -2.37 15.89 3.60
C LEU A 233 -3.13 17.22 3.46
N GLY A 234 -2.60 18.14 2.64
CA GLY A 234 -3.21 19.47 2.43
C GLY A 234 -4.60 19.37 1.82
N ASN A 235 -4.83 18.47 0.87
CA ASN A 235 -6.16 18.24 0.30
C ASN A 235 -7.15 17.76 1.36
N GLN A 236 -6.75 16.83 2.22
CA GLN A 236 -7.61 16.32 3.30
C GLN A 236 -7.92 17.41 4.33
N ASP A 237 -6.92 18.20 4.75
CA ASP A 237 -7.11 19.32 5.68
C ASP A 237 -8.00 20.40 5.05
N PHE A 238 -7.82 20.71 3.77
CA PHE A 238 -8.66 21.68 3.05
C PHE A 238 -10.12 21.24 2.99
N GLN A 239 -10.40 19.98 2.67
CA GLN A 239 -11.76 19.44 2.68
C GLN A 239 -12.42 19.54 4.05
N LYS A 240 -11.63 19.36 5.13
CA LYS A 240 -12.09 19.49 6.53
C LYS A 240 -12.14 20.92 7.01
N GLN A 241 -11.82 21.89 6.18
CA GLN A 241 -11.74 23.33 6.56
C GLN A 241 -10.70 23.62 7.64
N HIS A 242 -9.67 22.80 7.77
CA HIS A 242 -8.47 23.05 8.58
C HIS A 242 -7.51 23.92 7.76
N LEU A 243 -7.92 25.18 7.51
CA LEU A 243 -7.24 26.04 6.55
C LEU A 243 -5.77 26.36 6.90
N PRO A 244 -5.39 26.61 8.16
CA PRO A 244 -3.98 26.84 8.53
C PRO A 244 -3.11 25.62 8.21
N GLU A 245 -3.57 24.42 8.51
CA GLU A 245 -2.88 23.15 8.25
C GLU A 245 -2.76 22.90 6.74
N ALA A 246 -3.83 23.11 5.99
CA ALA A 246 -3.85 22.97 4.52
C ALA A 246 -2.84 23.95 3.85
N ILE A 247 -2.84 25.22 4.28
CA ILE A 247 -1.90 26.23 3.77
C ILE A 247 -0.45 25.81 4.04
N ASN A 248 -0.16 25.34 5.25
CA ASN A 248 1.20 24.88 5.60
C ASN A 248 1.61 23.66 4.74
N ALA A 249 0.71 22.69 4.58
CA ALA A 249 0.98 21.50 3.79
C ALA A 249 1.21 21.85 2.31
N PHE A 250 0.35 22.64 1.67
CA PHE A 250 0.52 23.03 0.26
C PHE A 250 1.75 23.93 0.05
N LYS A 251 2.06 24.82 1.00
CA LYS A 251 3.29 25.62 0.95
C LYS A 251 4.53 24.74 1.02
N THR A 252 4.50 23.71 1.89
CA THR A 252 5.60 22.74 1.99
C THR A 252 5.74 21.95 0.69
N ALA A 253 4.64 21.46 0.11
CA ALA A 253 4.67 20.77 -1.18
C ALA A 253 5.26 21.66 -2.29
N ALA A 254 4.86 22.93 -2.38
CA ALA A 254 5.39 23.88 -3.34
C ALA A 254 6.89 24.20 -3.12
N SER A 255 7.37 24.14 -1.88
CA SER A 255 8.80 24.34 -1.59
C SER A 255 9.67 23.13 -1.96
N ILE A 256 9.12 21.92 -1.84
CA ILE A 256 9.81 20.66 -2.23
C ILE A 256 9.84 20.54 -3.75
N GLU A 257 8.74 20.83 -4.41
CA GLU A 257 8.61 20.76 -5.86
C GLU A 257 8.10 22.11 -6.42
N PRO A 258 8.99 23.11 -6.58
CA PRO A 258 8.59 24.44 -7.04
C PRO A 258 7.94 24.46 -8.43
N ALA A 259 8.21 23.47 -9.28
CA ALA A 259 7.59 23.34 -10.59
C ALA A 259 6.15 22.77 -10.55
N SER A 260 5.65 22.35 -9.41
CA SER A 260 4.32 21.76 -9.25
C SER A 260 3.23 22.83 -9.32
N LEU A 261 2.56 22.95 -10.46
CA LEU A 261 1.43 23.88 -10.63
C LEU A 261 0.26 23.55 -9.68
N ILE A 262 0.04 22.26 -9.41
CA ILE A 262 -1.03 21.82 -8.51
C ILE A 262 -0.80 22.29 -7.07
N SER A 263 0.46 22.31 -6.62
CA SER A 263 0.81 22.80 -5.28
C SER A 263 0.50 24.29 -5.13
N TRP A 264 0.89 25.10 -6.11
CA TRP A 264 0.61 26.54 -6.13
C TRP A 264 -0.89 26.84 -6.24
N ASN A 265 -1.59 26.09 -7.08
CA ASN A 265 -3.04 26.24 -7.25
C ASN A 265 -3.80 25.94 -5.96
N ASN A 266 -3.51 24.79 -5.33
CA ASN A 266 -4.20 24.38 -4.11
C ASN A 266 -3.86 25.31 -2.93
N LEU A 267 -2.60 25.79 -2.85
CA LEU A 267 -2.20 26.82 -1.90
C LEU A 267 -3.03 28.09 -2.07
N ALA A 268 -3.25 28.54 -3.33
CA ALA A 268 -4.04 29.73 -3.59
C ALA A 268 -5.49 29.61 -3.12
N TYR A 269 -6.14 28.47 -3.39
CA TYR A 269 -7.51 28.23 -2.91
C TYR A 269 -7.57 28.21 -1.37
N ALA A 270 -6.62 27.54 -0.71
CA ALA A 270 -6.58 27.49 0.75
C ALA A 270 -6.35 28.89 1.38
N LEU A 271 -5.45 29.69 0.80
CA LEU A 271 -5.21 31.08 1.21
C LEU A 271 -6.44 31.95 1.00
N HIS A 272 -7.10 31.83 -0.14
CA HIS A 272 -8.32 32.61 -0.44
C HIS A 272 -9.43 32.29 0.56
N ASP A 273 -9.70 31.02 0.81
CA ASP A 273 -10.73 30.57 1.75
C ASP A 273 -10.39 30.94 3.21
N ALA A 274 -9.11 31.17 3.50
CA ALA A 274 -8.62 31.72 4.77
C ALA A 274 -8.67 33.25 4.87
N GLY A 275 -9.13 33.94 3.80
CA GLY A 275 -9.20 35.43 3.75
C GLY A 275 -7.91 36.09 3.29
N CYS A 276 -6.86 35.36 2.94
CA CYS A 276 -5.55 35.88 2.53
C CYS A 276 -5.50 36.10 1.00
N VAL A 277 -6.36 36.98 0.47
CA VAL A 277 -6.58 37.17 -0.98
C VAL A 277 -5.30 37.59 -1.72
N THR A 278 -4.53 38.53 -1.16
CA THR A 278 -3.27 38.97 -1.79
C THR A 278 -2.28 37.84 -1.92
N GLN A 279 -2.14 37.00 -0.91
CA GLN A 279 -1.24 35.86 -0.91
C GLN A 279 -1.72 34.73 -1.85
N ALA A 280 -3.05 34.55 -1.96
CA ALA A 280 -3.64 33.65 -2.94
C ALA A 280 -3.27 34.05 -4.37
N GLN A 281 -3.37 35.33 -4.71
CA GLN A 281 -2.96 35.84 -6.02
C GLN A 281 -1.44 35.66 -6.23
N GLN A 282 -0.61 35.91 -5.20
CA GLN A 282 0.84 35.67 -5.29
C GLN A 282 1.17 34.20 -5.58
N ALA A 283 0.48 33.25 -4.93
CA ALA A 283 0.67 31.83 -5.19
C ALA A 283 0.35 31.46 -6.65
N LEU A 284 -0.76 31.96 -7.21
CA LEU A 284 -1.07 31.76 -8.65
C LEU A 284 -0.06 32.43 -9.56
N GLN A 285 0.49 33.60 -9.20
CA GLN A 285 1.54 34.25 -9.96
C GLN A 285 2.83 33.40 -9.97
N CYS A 286 3.15 32.68 -8.88
CA CYS A 286 4.26 31.71 -8.90
C CYS A 286 4.01 30.60 -9.92
N GLY A 287 2.79 30.06 -9.99
CA GLY A 287 2.40 29.09 -11.02
C GLY A 287 2.53 29.67 -12.44
N LEU A 288 2.09 30.88 -12.68
CA LEU A 288 2.22 31.55 -14.00
C LEU A 288 3.66 31.85 -14.39
N LYS A 289 4.58 32.06 -13.47
CA LYS A 289 6.02 32.17 -13.78
C LYS A 289 6.59 30.87 -14.33
N ILE A 290 6.07 29.74 -13.86
CA ILE A 290 6.48 28.38 -14.31
C ILE A 290 5.86 28.07 -15.67
N ALA A 291 4.55 28.29 -15.80
CA ALA A 291 3.78 28.01 -17.01
C ALA A 291 2.82 29.19 -17.35
N PRO A 292 3.31 30.21 -18.06
CA PRO A 292 2.54 31.43 -18.33
C PRO A 292 1.22 31.19 -19.12
N ALA A 293 1.15 30.11 -19.90
CA ALA A 293 -0.01 29.77 -20.72
C ALA A 293 -0.87 28.65 -20.11
N ASP A 294 -0.64 28.25 -18.86
CA ASP A 294 -1.46 27.22 -18.23
C ASP A 294 -2.88 27.72 -17.98
N ALA A 295 -3.84 27.06 -18.65
CA ALA A 295 -5.24 27.48 -18.60
C ALA A 295 -5.86 27.32 -17.19
N ASN A 296 -5.47 26.27 -16.45
CA ASN A 296 -6.05 26.02 -15.12
C ASN A 296 -5.63 27.13 -14.12
N ILE A 297 -4.37 27.55 -14.15
CA ILE A 297 -3.89 28.66 -13.28
C ILE A 297 -4.55 29.99 -13.68
N GLN A 298 -4.70 30.25 -15.01
CA GLN A 298 -5.37 31.47 -15.48
C GLN A 298 -6.85 31.48 -15.09
N ASP A 299 -7.56 30.36 -15.23
CA ASP A 299 -8.96 30.22 -14.82
C ASP A 299 -9.10 30.39 -13.31
N SER A 300 -8.24 29.78 -12.52
CA SER A 300 -8.22 29.95 -11.05
C SER A 300 -7.99 31.41 -10.64
N LEU A 301 -7.12 32.14 -11.35
CA LEU A 301 -6.89 33.55 -11.08
C LEU A 301 -8.15 34.39 -11.32
N GLN A 302 -8.90 34.11 -12.40
CA GLN A 302 -10.17 34.78 -12.72
C GLN A 302 -11.26 34.41 -11.72
N GLU A 303 -11.37 33.14 -11.35
CA GLU A 303 -12.34 32.65 -10.37
C GLU A 303 -12.14 33.31 -9.00
N LEU A 304 -10.90 33.33 -8.49
CA LEU A 304 -10.62 33.86 -7.15
C LEU A 304 -10.87 35.38 -7.02
N VAL A 305 -10.87 36.12 -8.15
CA VAL A 305 -11.24 37.55 -8.13
C VAL A 305 -12.74 37.74 -7.83
N THR A 306 -13.60 36.82 -8.27
CA THR A 306 -15.06 36.92 -8.14
C THR A 306 -15.61 36.09 -6.98
N ARG A 307 -14.85 35.15 -6.47
CA ARG A 307 -15.23 34.25 -5.39
C ARG A 307 -15.40 35.02 -4.07
N PRO A 308 -16.49 34.80 -3.32
CA PRO A 308 -16.67 35.44 -2.02
C PRO A 308 -15.55 35.11 -1.04
N VAL A 309 -15.05 36.13 -0.35
CA VAL A 309 -13.98 35.98 0.65
C VAL A 309 -14.59 35.53 1.97
N SER A 310 -13.99 34.57 2.65
CA SER A 310 -14.40 34.14 3.97
C SER A 310 -14.17 35.27 5.00
N SER A 311 -15.09 35.41 5.96
CA SER A 311 -14.91 36.31 7.10
C SER A 311 -13.94 35.78 8.17
N LYS A 312 -13.50 34.53 8.04
CA LYS A 312 -12.49 33.93 8.91
C LYS A 312 -11.11 34.45 8.50
N GLN A 313 -10.50 35.26 9.34
CA GLN A 313 -9.13 35.70 9.14
C GLN A 313 -8.18 34.80 9.90
N VAL A 314 -7.21 34.24 9.19
CA VAL A 314 -6.00 33.60 9.73
C VAL A 314 -4.84 34.58 9.51
N GLU A 315 -3.72 34.36 10.19
CA GLU A 315 -2.50 35.13 9.92
C GLU A 315 -1.99 34.77 8.51
N CYS A 316 -1.93 35.78 7.64
CA CYS A 316 -1.54 35.58 6.24
C CYS A 316 -0.01 35.51 6.14
N LEU A 317 0.49 34.32 5.76
CA LEU A 317 1.92 34.08 5.57
C LEU A 317 2.43 34.78 4.30
N GLU A 318 3.69 35.22 4.32
CA GLU A 318 4.36 35.72 3.11
C GLU A 318 4.58 34.57 2.12
N ILE A 319 4.28 34.82 0.84
CA ILE A 319 4.48 33.87 -0.26
C ILE A 319 5.66 34.31 -1.11
N ALA A 320 6.68 33.48 -1.16
CA ALA A 320 7.82 33.63 -2.07
C ALA A 320 7.76 32.52 -3.14
N CYS A 321 8.00 32.87 -4.40
CA CYS A 321 8.24 31.88 -5.44
C CYS A 321 9.69 31.36 -5.33
N TYR A 322 9.87 30.07 -5.37
CA TYR A 322 11.17 29.39 -5.26
C TYR A 322 11.85 29.25 -6.60
#